data_3c5521be4a49e0be7f5993d7acaebcdc
#
_entry.id   3c5521be4a49e0be7f5993d7acaebcdc
#
_cell.length_a   1.000
_cell.length_b   1.000
_cell.length_c   1.000
_cell.angle_alpha   90.00
_cell.angle_beta   90.00
_cell.angle_gamma   90.00
#
_symmetry.space_group_name_H-M   'P 1'
#
loop_
_entity.id
_entity.type
_entity.pdbx_description
1 polymer ?
#
loop_
_entity_poly.entity_id
_entity_poly.type
_entity_poly.pdbx_seq_one_letter_code
_entity_poly.pdbx_strand_id
1 'polypeptide(L)'
;WNGDHYNLGNELGIAQAAWFEYTLQDGMSFEPLPDFEKAVRRIDAYAETLQAQGYSLDFAPVCLSGNMTDNSPPSLRILDFIDRYQSLGKAVTLKMATLDEFFDALEKSGASIPAYRGDWTDWWADGVGSTPADVMQYRASARSYHIVQKLDPEGSITPASARQAALYNLMFYGEHTWGYSSSITEPFHPQVNNLDQWKRLYALKACESATIAREALQRAMGETAISLHRELTFCAVNPHDEPVQEIFRQDLEHFYGHEHFTVV
;
A
#
# COMPACT_ATOMS: atom_id res chain seq x y z
N TRP A 1 3.56 9.91 16.35
CA TRP A 1 3.61 8.54 15.80
C TRP A 1 5.03 8.29 15.28
N ASN A 2 5.71 7.29 15.82
CA ASN A 2 6.94 6.81 15.24
C ASN A 2 6.59 5.64 14.30
N GLY A 3 6.64 5.85 13.00
CA GLY A 3 6.28 4.86 11.98
C GLY A 3 7.18 3.62 11.96
N ASP A 4 8.28 3.63 12.71
CA ASP A 4 9.22 2.51 12.78
C ASP A 4 8.67 1.32 13.60
N HIS A 5 7.59 1.53 14.38
CA HIS A 5 7.06 0.54 15.31
C HIS A 5 5.56 0.32 15.12
N TYR A 6 5.17 -0.34 14.06
CA TYR A 6 3.75 -0.63 13.81
C TYR A 6 3.14 -1.67 14.76
N ASN A 7 3.96 -2.37 15.53
CA ASN A 7 3.55 -3.39 16.51
C ASN A 7 4.00 -3.09 17.94
N LEU A 8 3.93 -1.82 18.33
CA LEU A 8 4.43 -1.35 19.62
C LEU A 8 3.87 -2.13 20.82
N GLY A 9 2.61 -2.58 20.77
CA GLY A 9 2.02 -3.40 21.80
C GLY A 9 2.76 -4.72 22.03
N ASN A 10 3.28 -5.34 20.98
CA ASN A 10 4.12 -6.53 21.09
C ASN A 10 5.49 -6.19 21.68
N GLU A 11 6.10 -5.07 21.29
CA GLU A 11 7.38 -4.61 21.84
C GLU A 11 7.27 -4.24 23.33
N LEU A 12 6.15 -3.67 23.73
CA LEU A 12 5.86 -3.43 25.15
C LEU A 12 5.60 -4.71 25.95
N GLY A 13 5.41 -5.84 25.26
CA GLY A 13 5.14 -7.13 25.87
C GLY A 13 3.68 -7.38 26.26
N ILE A 14 2.77 -6.48 25.87
CA ILE A 14 1.33 -6.59 26.19
C ILE A 14 0.73 -7.85 25.56
N ALA A 15 0.92 -8.00 24.24
CA ALA A 15 0.38 -9.15 23.52
C ALA A 15 1.03 -10.47 23.99
N GLN A 16 2.33 -10.46 24.26
CA GLN A 16 3.06 -11.61 24.77
C GLN A 16 2.54 -12.03 26.15
N ALA A 17 2.39 -11.09 27.10
CA ALA A 17 1.88 -11.39 28.41
C ALA A 17 0.49 -12.05 28.34
N ALA A 18 -0.41 -11.54 27.51
CA ALA A 18 -1.74 -12.11 27.33
C ALA A 18 -1.68 -13.51 26.67
N TRP A 19 -0.76 -13.73 25.72
CA TRP A 19 -0.66 -14.98 24.98
C TRP A 19 -0.01 -16.10 25.81
N PHE A 20 1.04 -15.81 26.57
CA PHE A 20 1.75 -16.82 27.35
C PHE A 20 0.95 -17.34 28.54
N GLU A 21 0.14 -16.50 29.16
CA GLU A 21 -0.81 -16.96 30.18
C GLU A 21 -1.77 -18.02 29.61
N TYR A 22 -2.07 -17.96 28.31
CA TYR A 22 -2.87 -18.97 27.63
C TYR A 22 -2.13 -20.26 27.33
N THR A 23 -0.95 -20.16 26.75
CA THR A 23 -0.17 -21.35 26.33
C THR A 23 0.30 -22.19 27.50
N LEU A 24 0.51 -21.59 28.65
CA LEU A 24 0.81 -22.33 29.88
C LEU A 24 -0.33 -23.27 30.30
N GLN A 25 -1.57 -22.84 30.12
CA GLN A 25 -2.73 -23.69 30.43
C GLN A 25 -2.80 -24.89 29.48
N ASP A 26 -2.29 -24.75 28.26
CA ASP A 26 -2.27 -25.80 27.23
C ASP A 26 -0.96 -26.61 27.23
N GLY A 27 -0.04 -26.36 28.15
CA GLY A 27 1.20 -27.11 28.29
C GLY A 27 2.27 -26.80 27.24
N MET A 28 2.09 -25.75 26.45
CA MET A 28 3.05 -25.32 25.43
C MET A 28 3.88 -24.11 25.92
N SER A 29 4.95 -24.34 26.66
CA SER A 29 5.90 -23.29 27.02
C SER A 29 7.22 -23.44 26.30
N PHE A 30 7.61 -22.42 25.52
CA PHE A 30 8.91 -22.39 24.85
C PHE A 30 9.93 -21.44 25.49
N GLU A 31 9.52 -20.55 26.39
CA GLU A 31 10.41 -19.57 26.99
C GLU A 31 9.89 -19.15 28.39
N PRO A 32 10.73 -18.60 29.26
CA PRO A 32 10.28 -18.03 30.50
C PRO A 32 9.21 -16.97 30.20
N LEU A 33 8.09 -17.11 30.85
CA LEU A 33 6.91 -16.25 30.73
C LEU A 33 7.28 -14.78 30.58
N PRO A 34 6.74 -14.07 29.61
CA PRO A 34 6.79 -12.63 29.68
C PRO A 34 6.09 -12.21 30.94
N ASP A 35 6.87 -11.67 31.81
CA ASP A 35 6.47 -11.20 33.10
C ASP A 35 5.49 -10.03 32.91
N PHE A 36 4.28 -10.17 33.42
CA PHE A 36 3.28 -9.10 33.43
C PHE A 36 3.89 -7.80 34.00
N GLU A 37 4.68 -7.91 35.06
CA GLU A 37 5.37 -6.76 35.64
C GLU A 37 6.36 -6.13 34.66
N LYS A 38 7.00 -6.93 33.80
CA LYS A 38 7.90 -6.42 32.77
C LYS A 38 7.14 -5.60 31.73
N ALA A 39 5.97 -6.06 31.29
CA ALA A 39 5.09 -5.32 30.40
C ALA A 39 4.63 -4.01 31.05
N VAL A 40 4.24 -4.05 32.32
CA VAL A 40 3.87 -2.85 33.09
C VAL A 40 5.01 -1.84 33.13
N ARG A 41 6.24 -2.28 33.46
CA ARG A 41 7.42 -1.39 33.48
C ARG A 41 7.73 -0.77 32.11
N ARG A 42 7.52 -1.52 31.02
CA ARG A 42 7.71 -0.99 29.67
C ARG A 42 6.67 0.05 29.28
N ILE A 43 5.42 -0.13 29.70
CA ILE A 43 4.36 0.87 29.50
C ILE A 43 4.70 2.17 30.26
N ASP A 44 5.12 2.06 31.50
CA ASP A 44 5.55 3.22 32.31
C ASP A 44 6.72 3.96 31.61
N ALA A 45 7.77 3.22 31.21
CA ALA A 45 8.92 3.79 30.53
C ALA A 45 8.55 4.43 29.16
N TYR A 46 7.58 3.85 28.46
CA TYR A 46 7.08 4.45 27.20
C TYR A 46 6.37 5.78 27.48
N ALA A 47 5.51 5.85 28.49
CA ALA A 47 4.84 7.08 28.88
C ALA A 47 5.85 8.18 29.30
N GLU A 48 6.88 7.81 30.07
CA GLU A 48 7.97 8.71 30.43
C GLU A 48 8.76 9.21 29.20
N THR A 49 9.02 8.33 28.24
CA THR A 49 9.68 8.69 26.99
C THR A 49 8.88 9.69 26.18
N LEU A 50 7.57 9.47 26.02
CA LEU A 50 6.67 10.40 25.33
C LEU A 50 6.69 11.78 26.02
N GLN A 51 6.62 11.80 27.33
CA GLN A 51 6.66 13.04 28.11
C GLN A 51 8.01 13.76 27.93
N ALA A 52 9.13 13.04 27.97
CA ALA A 52 10.47 13.60 27.77
C ALA A 52 10.67 14.16 26.35
N GLN A 53 9.99 13.60 25.37
CA GLN A 53 9.99 14.07 23.98
C GLN A 53 9.05 15.26 23.74
N GLY A 54 8.30 15.71 24.73
CA GLY A 54 7.37 16.82 24.61
C GLY A 54 6.08 16.43 23.88
N TYR A 55 5.69 15.16 23.94
CA TYR A 55 4.41 14.71 23.38
C TYR A 55 3.25 15.43 24.07
N SER A 56 2.43 16.13 23.29
CA SER A 56 1.47 17.12 23.80
C SER A 56 0.06 16.57 24.04
N LEU A 57 -0.21 15.32 23.63
CA LEU A 57 -1.52 14.70 23.82
C LEU A 57 -1.55 13.90 25.12
N ASP A 58 -2.71 13.78 25.73
CA ASP A 58 -2.97 12.96 26.92
C ASP A 58 -3.30 11.50 26.59
N PHE A 59 -3.22 11.13 25.33
CA PHE A 59 -3.40 9.77 24.82
C PHE A 59 -2.36 9.45 23.74
N ALA A 60 -1.99 8.18 23.63
CA ALA A 60 -1.09 7.70 22.57
C ALA A 60 -1.60 6.38 21.99
N PRO A 61 -1.49 6.16 20.67
CA PRO A 61 -1.86 4.89 20.07
C PRO A 61 -0.78 3.83 20.35
N VAL A 62 -1.25 2.63 20.64
CA VAL A 62 -0.43 1.43 20.71
C VAL A 62 -1.03 0.40 19.76
N CYS A 63 -0.38 0.11 18.65
CA CYS A 63 -0.84 -0.90 17.72
C CYS A 63 -0.54 -2.30 18.24
N LEU A 64 -1.54 -3.15 18.17
CA LEU A 64 -1.45 -4.58 18.45
C LEU A 64 -1.84 -5.35 17.19
N SER A 65 -1.00 -6.30 16.79
CA SER A 65 -1.26 -7.17 15.65
C SER A 65 -1.23 -8.62 16.14
N GLY A 66 -2.40 -9.14 16.44
CA GLY A 66 -2.55 -10.49 16.97
C GLY A 66 -1.84 -10.71 18.33
N ASN A 67 -1.52 -11.96 18.61
CA ASN A 67 -0.95 -12.34 19.90
C ASN A 67 0.55 -12.09 20.02
N MET A 68 1.31 -12.34 18.95
CA MET A 68 2.78 -12.28 18.99
C MET A 68 3.41 -11.65 17.76
N THR A 69 2.82 -11.88 16.60
CA THR A 69 3.36 -11.45 15.30
C THR A 69 2.25 -10.90 14.43
N ASP A 70 2.60 -10.33 13.29
CA ASP A 70 1.62 -10.04 12.26
C ASP A 70 0.96 -11.34 11.75
N ASN A 71 -0.15 -11.23 11.03
CA ASN A 71 -0.95 -12.37 10.55
C ASN A 71 -1.43 -13.36 11.63
N SER A 72 -1.44 -12.95 12.88
CA SER A 72 -1.98 -13.72 13.98
C SER A 72 -3.48 -13.44 14.16
N PRO A 73 -4.27 -14.44 14.62
CA PRO A 73 -5.67 -14.19 14.94
C PRO A 73 -5.82 -13.22 16.12
N PRO A 74 -6.88 -12.42 16.17
CA PRO A 74 -7.15 -11.55 17.32
C PRO A 74 -7.37 -12.39 18.59
N SER A 75 -7.01 -11.82 19.74
CA SER A 75 -7.19 -12.48 21.04
C SER A 75 -7.94 -11.58 22.01
N LEU A 76 -9.00 -12.12 22.62
CA LEU A 76 -9.74 -11.42 23.68
C LEU A 76 -8.95 -11.31 24.99
N ARG A 77 -7.85 -12.05 25.14
CA ARG A 77 -7.00 -12.00 26.35
C ARG A 77 -6.31 -10.66 26.56
N ILE A 78 -6.24 -9.85 25.51
CA ILE A 78 -5.79 -8.47 25.66
C ILE A 78 -6.68 -7.68 26.62
N LEU A 79 -7.96 -8.03 26.69
CA LEU A 79 -8.91 -7.41 27.63
C LEU A 79 -8.59 -7.80 29.07
N ASP A 80 -8.27 -9.08 29.32
CA ASP A 80 -7.84 -9.56 30.64
C ASP A 80 -6.55 -8.85 31.10
N PHE A 81 -5.60 -8.63 30.17
CA PHE A 81 -4.41 -7.86 30.46
C PHE A 81 -4.73 -6.42 30.85
N ILE A 82 -5.62 -5.76 30.10
CA ILE A 82 -6.04 -4.38 30.36
C ILE A 82 -6.71 -4.28 31.73
N ASP A 83 -7.64 -5.17 32.04
CA ASP A 83 -8.34 -5.19 33.32
C ASP A 83 -7.36 -5.37 34.49
N ARG A 84 -6.43 -6.30 34.35
CA ARG A 84 -5.39 -6.54 35.34
C ARG A 84 -4.45 -5.33 35.49
N TYR A 85 -4.06 -4.68 34.41
CA TYR A 85 -3.27 -3.46 34.45
C TYR A 85 -4.00 -2.32 35.15
N GLN A 86 -5.28 -2.12 34.83
CA GLN A 86 -6.11 -1.07 35.45
C GLN A 86 -6.29 -1.28 36.96
N SER A 87 -6.34 -2.55 37.39
CA SER A 87 -6.44 -2.88 38.83
C SER A 87 -5.24 -2.40 39.67
N LEU A 88 -4.10 -2.08 39.00
CA LEU A 88 -2.93 -1.51 39.65
C LEU A 88 -3.09 -0.04 40.06
N GLY A 89 -4.14 0.65 39.59
CA GLY A 89 -4.40 2.05 39.89
C GLY A 89 -3.34 3.03 39.42
N LYS A 90 -2.67 2.71 38.28
CA LYS A 90 -1.64 3.56 37.69
C LYS A 90 -2.23 4.82 37.06
N ALA A 91 -1.39 5.84 36.86
CA ALA A 91 -1.78 7.10 36.21
C ALA A 91 -2.15 6.90 34.72
N VAL A 92 -1.47 5.99 34.03
CA VAL A 92 -1.80 5.61 32.66
C VAL A 92 -2.94 4.61 32.68
N THR A 93 -3.93 4.79 31.82
CA THR A 93 -5.03 3.84 31.58
C THR A 93 -4.92 3.26 30.19
N LEU A 94 -5.24 1.97 30.05
CA LEU A 94 -5.27 1.29 28.76
C LEU A 94 -6.72 1.12 28.30
N LYS A 95 -6.99 1.38 27.04
CA LYS A 95 -8.32 1.22 26.44
C LYS A 95 -8.17 0.56 25.06
N MET A 96 -8.98 -0.47 24.79
CA MET A 96 -9.16 -0.92 23.40
C MET A 96 -9.90 0.16 22.63
N ALA A 97 -9.40 0.48 21.45
CA ALA A 97 -10.00 1.46 20.56
C ALA A 97 -9.86 1.02 19.09
N THR A 98 -10.78 1.47 18.27
CA THR A 98 -10.63 1.41 16.81
C THR A 98 -9.77 2.57 16.33
N LEU A 99 -9.29 2.49 15.08
CA LEU A 99 -8.60 3.62 14.46
C LEU A 99 -9.50 4.85 14.34
N ASP A 100 -10.79 4.65 14.05
CA ASP A 100 -11.76 5.75 13.98
C ASP A 100 -11.88 6.48 15.31
N GLU A 101 -12.02 5.73 16.42
CA GLU A 101 -12.05 6.34 17.76
C GLU A 101 -10.78 7.12 18.10
N PHE A 102 -9.62 6.62 17.66
CA PHE A 102 -8.35 7.32 17.85
C PHE A 102 -8.29 8.62 17.03
N PHE A 103 -8.64 8.57 15.75
CA PHE A 103 -8.64 9.76 14.90
C PHE A 103 -9.69 10.79 15.31
N ASP A 104 -10.87 10.34 15.74
CA ASP A 104 -11.88 11.21 16.33
C ASP A 104 -11.36 11.96 17.57
N ALA A 105 -10.65 11.26 18.45
CA ALA A 105 -10.04 11.89 19.61
C ALA A 105 -8.94 12.89 19.21
N LEU A 106 -8.17 12.55 18.20
CA LEU A 106 -7.10 13.40 17.67
C LEU A 106 -7.65 14.69 17.07
N GLU A 107 -8.71 14.62 16.26
CA GLU A 107 -9.38 15.80 15.72
C GLU A 107 -9.98 16.67 16.81
N LYS A 108 -10.65 16.06 17.81
CA LYS A 108 -11.25 16.77 18.95
C LYS A 108 -10.21 17.46 19.86
N SER A 109 -8.98 16.95 19.88
CA SER A 109 -7.89 17.55 20.68
C SER A 109 -7.48 18.94 20.20
N GLY A 110 -7.73 19.26 18.93
CA GLY A 110 -7.26 20.49 18.29
C GLY A 110 -5.75 20.57 18.14
N ALA A 111 -5.04 19.47 18.26
CA ALA A 111 -3.59 19.42 18.10
C ALA A 111 -3.15 19.85 16.69
N SER A 112 -2.12 20.67 16.62
CA SER A 112 -1.51 21.04 15.35
C SER A 112 -0.62 19.89 14.87
N ILE A 113 -1.04 19.21 13.81
CA ILE A 113 -0.29 18.11 13.21
C ILE A 113 0.32 18.60 11.90
N PRO A 114 1.63 18.40 11.68
CA PRO A 114 2.26 18.76 10.42
C PRO A 114 1.63 18.00 9.25
N ALA A 115 1.25 18.71 8.19
CA ALA A 115 0.78 18.08 6.97
C ALA A 115 1.97 17.48 6.20
N TYR A 116 1.83 16.25 5.79
CA TYR A 116 2.79 15.56 4.93
C TYR A 116 2.12 15.12 3.63
N ARG A 117 2.79 15.33 2.51
CA ARG A 117 2.42 14.81 1.19
C ARG A 117 3.59 14.03 0.62
N GLY A 118 3.37 12.77 0.30
CA GLY A 118 4.38 11.90 -0.28
C GLY A 118 4.12 10.44 0.05
N ASP A 119 4.95 9.57 -0.50
CA ASP A 119 4.91 8.15 -0.22
C ASP A 119 5.59 7.86 1.12
N TRP A 120 5.04 6.90 1.84
CA TRP A 120 5.61 6.37 3.08
C TRP A 120 6.24 5.00 2.80
N THR A 121 7.07 4.97 1.78
CA THR A 121 7.80 3.77 1.38
C THR A 121 8.76 3.34 2.49
N ASP A 122 8.76 2.04 2.76
CA ASP A 122 9.71 1.41 3.63
C ASP A 122 10.68 0.49 2.85
N TRP A 123 11.49 -0.29 3.56
CA TRP A 123 12.46 -1.20 2.96
C TRP A 123 11.84 -2.40 2.23
N TRP A 124 10.55 -2.70 2.41
CA TRP A 124 9.85 -3.76 1.68
C TRP A 124 9.73 -3.51 0.17
N ALA A 125 10.08 -2.32 -0.28
CA ALA A 125 10.17 -2.00 -1.71
C ALA A 125 11.32 -2.74 -2.44
N ASP A 126 12.18 -3.47 -1.77
CA ASP A 126 13.32 -4.19 -2.34
C ASP A 126 12.92 -5.28 -3.35
N GLY A 127 11.77 -5.93 -3.16
CA GLY A 127 11.26 -6.97 -4.06
C GLY A 127 11.01 -6.51 -5.50
N VAL A 128 10.79 -5.22 -5.71
CA VAL A 128 10.58 -4.62 -7.04
C VAL A 128 11.74 -4.92 -8.00
N GLY A 129 12.97 -4.97 -7.49
CA GLY A 129 14.17 -5.26 -8.28
C GLY A 129 14.22 -6.66 -8.89
N SER A 130 13.42 -7.60 -8.39
CA SER A 130 13.42 -9.00 -8.88
C SER A 130 12.72 -9.17 -10.25
N THR A 131 11.85 -8.24 -10.65
CA THR A 131 11.06 -8.31 -11.89
C THR A 131 11.12 -7.01 -12.70
N PRO A 132 12.31 -6.60 -13.23
CA PRO A 132 12.47 -5.28 -13.84
C PRO A 132 11.61 -5.07 -15.09
N ALA A 133 11.37 -6.10 -15.89
CA ALA A 133 10.51 -6.02 -17.07
C ALA A 133 9.04 -5.77 -16.68
N ASP A 134 8.56 -6.48 -15.67
CA ASP A 134 7.18 -6.32 -15.17
C ASP A 134 7.00 -4.96 -14.48
N VAL A 135 8.02 -4.47 -13.78
CA VAL A 135 8.03 -3.11 -13.21
C VAL A 135 7.92 -2.05 -14.30
N MET A 136 8.67 -2.20 -15.41
CA MET A 136 8.58 -1.28 -16.54
C MET A 136 7.16 -1.28 -17.12
N GLN A 137 6.56 -2.44 -17.31
CA GLN A 137 5.19 -2.60 -17.79
C GLN A 137 4.17 -1.99 -16.79
N TYR A 138 4.33 -2.26 -15.51
CA TYR A 138 3.52 -1.66 -14.44
C TYR A 138 3.55 -0.13 -14.48
N ARG A 139 4.74 0.46 -14.56
CA ARG A 139 4.89 1.93 -14.62
C ARG A 139 4.26 2.54 -15.87
N ALA A 140 4.36 1.86 -17.02
CA ALA A 140 3.69 2.28 -18.23
C ALA A 140 2.16 2.23 -18.10
N SER A 141 1.65 1.18 -17.47
CA SER A 141 0.23 0.99 -17.20
C SER A 141 -0.31 2.02 -16.21
N ALA A 142 0.43 2.31 -15.15
CA ALA A 142 0.09 3.35 -14.19
C ALA A 142 0.00 4.74 -14.85
N ARG A 143 0.97 5.09 -15.70
CA ARG A 143 0.89 6.35 -16.48
C ARG A 143 -0.33 6.39 -17.37
N SER A 144 -0.63 5.31 -18.09
CA SER A 144 -1.83 5.23 -18.95
C SER A 144 -3.12 5.38 -18.15
N TYR A 145 -3.19 4.74 -16.98
CA TYR A 145 -4.32 4.85 -16.07
C TYR A 145 -4.52 6.29 -15.56
N HIS A 146 -3.45 6.97 -15.14
CA HIS A 146 -3.52 8.36 -14.68
C HIS A 146 -3.91 9.34 -15.80
N ILE A 147 -3.43 9.12 -17.02
CA ILE A 147 -3.85 9.91 -18.19
C ILE A 147 -5.35 9.76 -18.41
N VAL A 148 -5.87 8.53 -18.37
CA VAL A 148 -7.31 8.25 -18.49
C VAL A 148 -8.08 8.96 -17.39
N GLN A 149 -7.65 8.89 -16.15
CA GLN A 149 -8.32 9.59 -15.04
C GLN A 149 -8.35 11.11 -15.22
N LYS A 150 -7.28 11.71 -15.73
CA LYS A 150 -7.22 13.16 -15.97
C LYS A 150 -8.12 13.61 -17.11
N LEU A 151 -8.16 12.86 -18.19
CA LEU A 151 -8.87 13.27 -19.41
C LEU A 151 -10.34 12.79 -19.45
N ASP A 152 -10.69 11.81 -18.63
CA ASP A 152 -12.07 11.32 -18.46
C ASP A 152 -12.38 11.09 -16.96
N PRO A 153 -12.38 12.16 -16.14
CA PRO A 153 -12.56 12.01 -14.70
C PRO A 153 -13.91 11.39 -14.32
N GLU A 154 -14.95 11.71 -15.07
CA GLU A 154 -16.30 11.18 -14.84
C GLU A 154 -16.51 9.75 -15.38
N GLY A 155 -15.57 9.25 -16.19
CA GLY A 155 -15.67 7.91 -16.79
C GLY A 155 -16.81 7.78 -17.80
N SER A 156 -17.10 8.86 -18.53
CA SER A 156 -18.15 8.89 -19.53
C SER A 156 -17.75 8.26 -20.87
N ILE A 157 -16.45 8.15 -21.12
CA ILE A 157 -15.86 7.65 -22.36
C ILE A 157 -15.28 6.26 -22.18
N THR A 158 -14.51 6.06 -21.13
CA THR A 158 -13.76 4.84 -20.90
C THR A 158 -14.58 3.77 -20.18
N PRO A 159 -14.48 2.49 -20.57
CA PRO A 159 -15.26 1.42 -19.94
C PRO A 159 -14.93 1.31 -18.43
N ALA A 160 -15.95 1.37 -17.59
CA ALA A 160 -15.81 1.27 -16.14
C ALA A 160 -15.10 -0.02 -15.70
N SER A 161 -15.40 -1.14 -16.36
CA SER A 161 -14.76 -2.43 -16.10
C SER A 161 -13.25 -2.40 -16.36
N ALA A 162 -12.81 -1.73 -17.44
CA ALA A 162 -11.39 -1.60 -17.75
C ALA A 162 -10.67 -0.71 -16.72
N ARG A 163 -11.30 0.40 -16.29
CA ARG A 163 -10.74 1.28 -15.25
C ARG A 163 -10.61 0.56 -13.91
N GLN A 164 -11.66 -0.16 -13.49
CA GLN A 164 -11.64 -0.93 -12.24
C GLN A 164 -10.59 -2.05 -12.29
N ALA A 165 -10.54 -2.80 -13.40
CA ALA A 165 -9.56 -3.87 -13.56
C ALA A 165 -8.11 -3.33 -13.59
N ALA A 166 -7.88 -2.19 -14.24
CA ALA A 166 -6.57 -1.55 -14.24
C ALA A 166 -6.14 -1.17 -12.82
N LEU A 167 -7.00 -0.47 -12.07
CA LEU A 167 -6.73 -0.07 -10.69
C LEU A 167 -6.47 -1.30 -9.80
N TYR A 168 -7.35 -2.29 -9.84
CA TYR A 168 -7.22 -3.52 -9.06
C TYR A 168 -5.85 -4.18 -9.28
N ASN A 169 -5.48 -4.39 -10.53
CA ASN A 169 -4.25 -5.07 -10.86
C ASN A 169 -3.00 -4.22 -10.58
N LEU A 170 -3.08 -2.89 -10.72
CA LEU A 170 -2.00 -1.98 -10.29
C LEU A 170 -1.78 -2.06 -8.77
N MET A 171 -2.84 -2.08 -7.98
CA MET A 171 -2.74 -2.20 -6.53
C MET A 171 -2.11 -3.52 -6.11
N PHE A 172 -2.55 -4.65 -6.66
CA PHE A 172 -2.02 -5.96 -6.31
C PHE A 172 -0.61 -6.24 -6.82
N TYR A 173 -0.21 -5.60 -7.91
CA TYR A 173 1.20 -5.62 -8.30
C TYR A 173 2.07 -4.77 -7.38
N GLY A 174 1.58 -3.59 -7.00
CA GLY A 174 2.32 -2.62 -6.17
C GLY A 174 2.34 -2.95 -4.67
N GLU A 175 1.52 -3.89 -4.19
CA GLU A 175 1.55 -4.27 -2.78
C GLU A 175 2.85 -5.00 -2.41
N HIS A 176 3.22 -5.03 -1.14
CA HIS A 176 4.55 -5.39 -0.65
C HIS A 176 4.94 -6.86 -0.74
N THR A 177 4.03 -7.78 -1.00
CA THR A 177 4.30 -9.24 -0.98
C THR A 177 4.94 -9.70 -2.28
N TRP A 178 6.27 -9.78 -2.32
CA TRP A 178 7.09 -10.09 -3.49
C TRP A 178 7.68 -11.49 -3.47
N GLY A 179 7.11 -12.41 -2.81
CA GLY A 179 7.59 -13.77 -2.78
C GLY A 179 7.02 -14.54 -1.60
N TYR A 180 7.32 -15.79 -1.60
CA TYR A 180 7.00 -16.68 -0.49
C TYR A 180 8.15 -16.65 0.53
N SER A 181 7.86 -16.95 1.81
CA SER A 181 8.84 -16.91 2.90
C SER A 181 10.10 -17.74 2.63
N SER A 182 10.00 -18.79 1.84
CA SER A 182 11.10 -19.67 1.45
C SER A 182 11.78 -19.30 0.13
N SER A 183 11.50 -18.12 -0.45
CA SER A 183 11.99 -17.76 -1.80
C SER A 183 13.52 -17.76 -1.93
N ILE A 184 14.25 -17.53 -0.84
CA ILE A 184 15.72 -17.59 -0.81
C ILE A 184 16.23 -18.99 -0.56
N THR A 185 15.65 -19.71 0.39
CA THR A 185 16.12 -21.04 0.81
C THR A 185 15.65 -22.16 -0.11
N GLU A 186 14.48 -22.00 -0.73
CA GLU A 186 13.85 -23.00 -1.61
C GLU A 186 13.32 -22.34 -2.91
N PRO A 187 14.17 -21.71 -3.72
CA PRO A 187 13.74 -20.88 -4.87
C PRO A 187 12.95 -21.66 -5.93
N PHE A 188 13.09 -22.99 -5.97
CA PHE A 188 12.36 -23.85 -6.91
C PHE A 188 11.11 -24.49 -6.31
N HIS A 189 10.73 -24.13 -5.09
CA HIS A 189 9.51 -24.63 -4.48
C HIS A 189 8.28 -24.21 -5.29
N PRO A 190 7.29 -25.12 -5.52
CA PRO A 190 6.11 -24.79 -6.34
C PRO A 190 5.36 -23.56 -5.90
N GLN A 191 5.26 -23.30 -4.59
CA GLN A 191 4.61 -22.10 -4.05
C GLN A 191 5.36 -20.80 -4.40
N VAL A 192 6.69 -20.83 -4.41
CA VAL A 192 7.51 -19.69 -4.82
C VAL A 192 7.23 -19.35 -6.29
N ASN A 193 7.29 -20.35 -7.16
CA ASN A 193 6.99 -20.16 -8.59
C ASN A 193 5.56 -19.70 -8.82
N ASN A 194 4.60 -20.23 -8.09
CA ASN A 194 3.20 -19.83 -8.22
C ASN A 194 2.98 -18.36 -7.84
N LEU A 195 3.54 -17.90 -6.72
CA LEU A 195 3.43 -16.50 -6.30
C LEU A 195 4.12 -15.54 -7.27
N ASP A 196 5.31 -15.90 -7.80
CA ASP A 196 6.00 -15.11 -8.81
C ASP A 196 5.13 -14.94 -10.08
N GLN A 197 4.53 -16.01 -10.57
CA GLN A 197 3.65 -15.97 -11.72
C GLN A 197 2.40 -15.11 -11.47
N TRP A 198 1.79 -15.21 -10.30
CA TRP A 198 0.66 -14.36 -9.93
C TRP A 198 1.04 -12.88 -9.91
N LYS A 199 2.18 -12.56 -9.34
CA LYS A 199 2.67 -11.18 -9.26
C LYS A 199 2.87 -10.58 -10.66
N ARG A 200 3.52 -11.32 -11.57
CA ARG A 200 3.69 -10.94 -12.97
C ARG A 200 2.36 -10.80 -13.71
N LEU A 201 1.42 -11.70 -13.44
CA LEU A 201 0.10 -11.66 -14.03
C LEU A 201 -0.67 -10.37 -13.70
N TYR A 202 -0.50 -9.81 -12.51
CA TYR A 202 -1.09 -8.52 -12.16
C TYR A 202 -0.52 -7.39 -13.04
N ALA A 203 0.78 -7.34 -13.28
CA ALA A 203 1.37 -6.35 -14.17
C ALA A 203 0.84 -6.48 -15.61
N LEU A 204 0.72 -7.71 -16.11
CA LEU A 204 0.19 -7.99 -17.45
C LEU A 204 -1.29 -7.55 -17.57
N LYS A 205 -2.13 -7.92 -16.62
CA LYS A 205 -3.55 -7.54 -16.60
C LYS A 205 -3.76 -6.03 -16.41
N ALA A 206 -2.91 -5.38 -15.63
CA ALA A 206 -2.91 -3.92 -15.53
C ALA A 206 -2.62 -3.27 -16.89
N CYS A 207 -1.65 -3.80 -17.62
CA CYS A 207 -1.30 -3.32 -18.96
C CYS A 207 -2.46 -3.49 -19.94
N GLU A 208 -3.05 -4.66 -20.01
CA GLU A 208 -4.21 -4.94 -20.88
C GLU A 208 -5.36 -3.96 -20.57
N SER A 209 -5.76 -3.87 -19.32
CA SER A 209 -6.92 -3.06 -18.91
C SER A 209 -6.68 -1.55 -19.09
N ALA A 210 -5.49 -1.06 -18.74
CA ALA A 210 -5.11 0.34 -18.94
C ALA A 210 -5.01 0.68 -20.45
N THR A 211 -4.57 -0.26 -21.27
CA THR A 211 -4.54 -0.09 -22.73
C THR A 211 -5.95 0.01 -23.30
N ILE A 212 -6.87 -0.88 -22.90
CA ILE A 212 -8.28 -0.82 -23.34
C ILE A 212 -8.90 0.53 -23.00
N ALA A 213 -8.70 1.01 -21.77
CA ALA A 213 -9.23 2.31 -21.35
C ALA A 213 -8.61 3.47 -22.15
N ARG A 214 -7.30 3.46 -22.34
CA ARG A 214 -6.59 4.49 -23.12
C ARG A 214 -7.02 4.50 -24.59
N GLU A 215 -7.16 3.34 -25.22
CA GLU A 215 -7.62 3.26 -26.61
C GLU A 215 -9.05 3.74 -26.78
N ALA A 216 -9.96 3.46 -25.82
CA ALA A 216 -11.31 3.99 -25.85
C ALA A 216 -11.29 5.54 -25.82
N LEU A 217 -10.44 6.12 -24.97
CA LEU A 217 -10.24 7.55 -24.89
C LEU A 217 -9.67 8.13 -26.21
N GLN A 218 -8.64 7.49 -26.75
CA GLN A 218 -8.03 7.90 -28.02
C GLN A 218 -9.01 7.88 -29.19
N ARG A 219 -9.87 6.85 -29.25
CA ARG A 219 -10.93 6.76 -30.29
C ARG A 219 -11.96 7.88 -30.14
N ALA A 220 -12.30 8.27 -28.92
CA ALA A 220 -13.24 9.36 -28.69
C ALA A 220 -12.65 10.75 -29.02
N MET A 221 -11.33 10.90 -28.95
CA MET A 221 -10.62 12.16 -29.18
C MET A 221 -10.18 12.33 -30.63
N GLY A 222 -10.18 11.28 -31.45
CA GLY A 222 -9.71 11.31 -32.82
C GLY A 222 -10.49 10.41 -33.75
N GLU A 223 -10.43 10.68 -35.04
CA GLU A 223 -10.96 9.79 -36.07
C GLU A 223 -10.02 8.59 -36.24
N THR A 224 -10.53 7.40 -36.01
CA THR A 224 -9.82 6.13 -36.19
C THR A 224 -10.11 5.49 -37.55
N ALA A 225 -10.32 6.27 -38.60
CA ALA A 225 -10.55 5.76 -39.94
C ALA A 225 -9.24 5.28 -40.55
N ILE A 226 -9.04 3.98 -40.65
CA ILE A 226 -7.97 3.40 -41.44
C ILE A 226 -8.38 3.50 -42.90
N SER A 227 -7.85 4.46 -43.62
CA SER A 227 -7.98 4.57 -45.08
C SER A 227 -6.62 4.79 -45.70
N LEU A 228 -6.24 3.90 -46.60
CA LEU A 228 -4.99 3.99 -47.35
C LEU A 228 -4.89 5.20 -48.32
N HIS A 229 -6.00 5.95 -48.46
CA HIS A 229 -6.11 7.07 -49.42
C HIS A 229 -6.48 8.41 -48.77
N ARG A 230 -6.49 8.50 -47.43
CA ARG A 230 -6.78 9.74 -46.70
C ARG A 230 -5.52 10.34 -46.10
N GLU A 231 -5.55 11.64 -45.91
CA GLU A 231 -4.54 12.32 -45.08
C GLU A 231 -4.55 11.73 -43.68
N LEU A 232 -3.37 11.43 -43.18
CA LEU A 232 -3.19 10.94 -41.81
C LEU A 232 -3.01 12.14 -40.89
N THR A 233 -3.90 12.24 -39.88
CA THR A 233 -3.80 13.28 -38.86
C THR A 233 -3.35 12.66 -37.54
N PHE A 234 -2.31 13.22 -36.95
CA PHE A 234 -1.83 12.86 -35.64
C PHE A 234 -2.23 13.95 -34.64
N CYS A 235 -2.88 13.55 -33.56
CA CYS A 235 -3.23 14.45 -32.49
C CYS A 235 -2.34 14.20 -31.28
N ALA A 236 -1.63 15.23 -30.83
CA ALA A 236 -0.87 15.19 -29.59
C ALA A 236 -1.68 15.89 -28.48
N VAL A 237 -1.88 15.18 -27.38
CA VAL A 237 -2.62 15.70 -26.23
C VAL A 237 -1.69 15.84 -25.05
N ASN A 238 -1.62 17.05 -24.49
CA ASN A 238 -0.91 17.30 -23.24
C ASN A 238 -1.85 17.02 -22.05
N PRO A 239 -1.59 15.98 -21.23
CA PRO A 239 -2.41 15.68 -20.05
C PRO A 239 -2.01 16.50 -18.82
N HIS A 240 -1.02 17.40 -18.93
CA HIS A 240 -0.57 18.25 -17.84
C HIS A 240 -1.36 19.58 -17.81
N ASP A 241 -1.42 20.19 -16.64
CA ASP A 241 -2.09 21.48 -16.45
C ASP A 241 -1.19 22.65 -16.92
N GLU A 242 0.09 22.37 -17.21
CA GLU A 242 1.08 23.35 -17.67
C GLU A 242 1.50 23.06 -19.11
N PRO A 243 1.93 24.10 -19.85
CA PRO A 243 2.52 23.88 -21.18
C PRO A 243 3.77 23.00 -21.13
N VAL A 244 3.85 22.04 -22.03
CA VAL A 244 4.99 21.13 -22.16
C VAL A 244 5.66 21.33 -23.49
N GLN A 245 7.00 21.38 -23.49
CA GLN A 245 7.81 21.37 -24.70
C GLN A 245 8.62 20.07 -24.72
N GLU A 246 8.22 19.16 -25.61
CA GLU A 246 8.80 17.82 -25.70
C GLU A 246 9.03 17.44 -27.16
N ILE A 247 9.95 16.49 -27.38
CA ILE A 247 10.15 15.88 -28.71
C ILE A 247 9.12 14.78 -28.88
N PHE A 248 8.21 14.98 -29.81
CA PHE A 248 7.25 13.96 -30.21
C PHE A 248 7.87 13.05 -31.28
N ARG A 249 7.81 11.74 -31.04
CA ARG A 249 8.24 10.72 -32.00
C ARG A 249 7.06 9.83 -32.36
N GLN A 250 6.75 9.78 -33.65
CA GLN A 250 5.76 8.87 -34.23
C GLN A 250 6.46 7.89 -35.14
N ASP A 251 6.21 6.62 -34.93
CA ASP A 251 6.66 5.56 -35.83
C ASP A 251 5.71 5.44 -37.01
N LEU A 252 6.24 5.52 -38.22
CA LEU A 252 5.49 5.50 -39.48
C LEU A 252 5.76 4.23 -40.29
N GLU A 253 6.44 3.24 -39.75
CA GLU A 253 6.85 2.01 -40.48
C GLU A 253 5.66 1.30 -41.16
N HIS A 254 4.47 1.42 -40.63
CA HIS A 254 3.28 0.78 -41.16
C HIS A 254 2.46 1.64 -42.15
N PHE A 255 2.94 2.85 -42.45
CA PHE A 255 2.26 3.78 -43.34
C PHE A 255 2.97 3.85 -44.71
N TYR A 256 2.97 2.75 -45.43
CA TYR A 256 3.57 2.66 -46.75
C TYR A 256 2.94 3.67 -47.75
N GLY A 257 3.76 4.39 -48.48
CA GLY A 257 3.34 5.33 -49.51
C GLY A 257 3.19 6.78 -49.07
N HIS A 258 3.49 7.11 -47.80
CA HIS A 258 3.50 8.48 -47.31
C HIS A 258 4.95 8.99 -47.17
N GLU A 259 5.50 9.56 -48.25
CA GLU A 259 6.87 10.05 -48.26
C GLU A 259 7.01 11.52 -47.83
N HIS A 260 5.90 12.24 -47.73
CA HIS A 260 5.90 13.67 -47.39
C HIS A 260 4.90 13.98 -46.26
N PHE A 261 5.33 14.74 -45.27
CA PHE A 261 4.55 15.18 -44.15
C PHE A 261 4.58 16.70 -44.07
N THR A 262 3.42 17.31 -43.83
CA THR A 262 3.32 18.73 -43.47
C THR A 262 2.87 18.82 -42.04
N VAL A 263 3.60 19.54 -41.21
CA VAL A 263 3.18 19.89 -39.85
C VAL A 263 2.41 21.22 -39.94
N VAL A 264 1.17 21.20 -39.50
CA VAL A 264 0.28 22.35 -39.52
C VAL A 264 0.11 22.92 -38.11
#